data_e1e8ed249e12e4c2356d0d0f3f12d4e0
#
_entry.id   e1e8ed249e12e4c2356d0d0f3f12d4e0
#
_cell.length_a   1.000
_cell.length_b   1.000
_cell.length_c   1.000
_cell.angle_alpha   90.00
_cell.angle_beta   90.00
_cell.angle_gamma   90.00
#
_symmetry.space_group_name_H-M   'P 1'
#
loop_
_entity.id
_entity.type
_entity.pdbx_description
1 polymer ?
#
loop_
_entity_poly.entity_id
_entity_poly.type
_entity_poly.pdbx_seq_one_letter_code
_entity_poly.pdbx_strand_id
1 'polypeptide(L)'
;MRPEVANATNANDTFLNCSSLTSLAGEVGACKSYTQELGFDYEVVHSIIIVVVPLFFGIIGILGFAGNLLVVVVVAANPGMRSTTNILIINLAVADLLFVIFCIPFTATDFVLPYWPFGNVWCKTVQYLIIVTAYASVYTLVLMSLDRYLAVVHPIASMSWRTENHAIQAICIMWALILAVSMPAIIIHGEVTYVFQKPNGQSENLTVCRFLNEQYNWTVFQMTFFLTSYVLPLVLICIFYMSMLISLWRSARDSAESRRGRRRATRLVFVVVGVFAVCWCPIQVILVTKSLEVFPLTTAMIMVQIVSHVLAYTNSCINPFLYAFLSDHFRKAFRKIIYCRPRAEVNNRLGPPTKTTRATNSGNNL
;
A
#
# COMPACT_ATOMS: atom_id res chain seq x y z
N MET A 1 -24.69 -27.23 -22.80
CA MET A 1 -23.28 -26.83 -22.69
C MET A 1 -22.50 -28.05 -22.27
N ARG A 2 -21.55 -28.53 -23.06
CA ARG A 2 -20.74 -29.68 -22.72
C ARG A 2 -19.72 -29.24 -21.67
N PRO A 3 -19.44 -29.99 -20.58
CA PRO A 3 -18.35 -29.70 -19.69
C PRO A 3 -17.02 -29.86 -20.46
N GLU A 4 -16.29 -28.79 -20.68
CA GLU A 4 -14.94 -28.86 -21.20
C GLU A 4 -14.05 -29.55 -20.17
N VAL A 5 -13.43 -30.63 -20.60
CA VAL A 5 -12.30 -31.24 -19.91
C VAL A 5 -11.20 -30.18 -19.93
N ALA A 6 -10.87 -29.62 -18.77
CA ALA A 6 -9.84 -28.60 -18.65
C ALA A 6 -8.49 -29.15 -19.14
N ASN A 7 -8.13 -28.83 -20.37
CA ASN A 7 -6.74 -28.89 -20.81
C ASN A 7 -6.00 -27.77 -20.08
N ALA A 8 -5.25 -28.11 -19.04
CA ALA A 8 -4.44 -27.21 -18.27
C ALA A 8 -3.34 -26.61 -19.17
N THR A 9 -3.65 -25.48 -19.82
CA THR A 9 -2.72 -24.77 -20.69
C THR A 9 -1.98 -23.62 -19.97
N ASN A 10 -2.31 -23.37 -18.68
CA ASN A 10 -1.74 -22.26 -17.92
C ASN A 10 -1.10 -22.76 -16.60
N ALA A 11 0.09 -22.27 -16.28
CA ALA A 11 0.83 -22.62 -15.06
C ALA A 11 0.04 -22.39 -13.75
N ASN A 12 -0.86 -21.40 -13.73
CA ASN A 12 -1.75 -21.15 -12.60
C ASN A 12 -2.88 -22.19 -12.47
N ASP A 13 -3.36 -22.71 -13.61
CA ASP A 13 -4.40 -23.76 -13.62
C ASP A 13 -3.81 -25.09 -13.17
N THR A 14 -2.54 -25.36 -13.46
CA THR A 14 -1.82 -26.55 -13.00
C THR A 14 -1.61 -26.54 -11.47
N PHE A 15 -1.28 -25.38 -10.89
CA PHE A 15 -1.12 -25.24 -9.43
C PHE A 15 -2.43 -25.51 -8.68
N LEU A 16 -3.54 -24.99 -9.17
CA LEU A 16 -4.85 -25.21 -8.59
C LEU A 16 -5.36 -26.65 -8.83
N ASN A 17 -5.09 -27.21 -10.00
CA ASN A 17 -5.42 -28.59 -10.27
C ASN A 17 -4.73 -29.53 -9.27
N CYS A 18 -3.45 -29.30 -8.97
CA CYS A 18 -2.72 -30.12 -8.01
C CYS A 18 -3.15 -29.87 -6.56
N SER A 19 -3.45 -28.63 -6.15
CA SER A 19 -3.93 -28.34 -4.78
C SER A 19 -5.30 -28.94 -4.48
N SER A 20 -6.16 -29.03 -5.50
CA SER A 20 -7.47 -29.64 -5.40
C SER A 20 -7.44 -31.17 -5.40
N LEU A 21 -6.52 -31.77 -6.17
CA LEU A 21 -6.39 -33.23 -6.31
C LEU A 21 -5.79 -33.89 -5.07
N THR A 22 -4.96 -33.19 -4.29
CA THR A 22 -4.38 -33.77 -3.06
C THR A 22 -5.37 -33.90 -1.91
N SER A 23 -6.50 -33.16 -1.92
CA SER A 23 -7.59 -33.41 -0.96
C SER A 23 -8.34 -34.73 -1.25
N LEU A 24 -8.06 -35.38 -2.38
CA LEU A 24 -8.67 -36.59 -2.88
C LEU A 24 -7.65 -37.72 -2.89
N ALA A 25 -7.71 -38.61 -1.89
CA ALA A 25 -6.76 -39.67 -1.56
C ALA A 25 -6.42 -40.70 -2.67
N GLY A 26 -6.71 -40.46 -3.94
CA GLY A 26 -6.48 -41.39 -5.04
C GLY A 26 -5.58 -40.88 -6.18
N GLU A 27 -5.40 -39.55 -6.36
CA GLU A 27 -4.70 -38.97 -7.53
C GLU A 27 -3.38 -38.29 -7.20
N VAL A 28 -2.90 -38.40 -5.95
CA VAL A 28 -1.61 -37.86 -5.50
C VAL A 28 -0.45 -38.34 -6.42
N GLY A 29 -0.53 -39.55 -6.92
CA GLY A 29 0.49 -40.15 -7.79
C GLY A 29 0.63 -39.48 -9.16
N ALA A 30 -0.48 -39.18 -9.84
CA ALA A 30 -0.45 -38.57 -11.17
C ALA A 30 -0.02 -37.09 -11.11
N CYS A 31 -0.52 -36.35 -10.11
CA CYS A 31 -0.12 -34.98 -9.86
C CYS A 31 1.36 -34.90 -9.44
N LYS A 32 1.82 -35.79 -8.57
CA LYS A 32 3.21 -35.89 -8.12
C LYS A 32 4.18 -36.21 -9.27
N SER A 33 3.78 -37.08 -10.21
CA SER A 33 4.59 -37.39 -11.39
C SER A 33 4.72 -36.17 -12.32
N TYR A 34 3.61 -35.50 -12.60
CA TYR A 34 3.59 -34.32 -13.48
C TYR A 34 4.34 -33.11 -12.88
N THR A 35 4.18 -32.85 -11.57
CA THR A 35 4.89 -31.76 -10.90
C THR A 35 6.37 -32.05 -10.70
N GLN A 36 6.75 -33.32 -10.57
CA GLN A 36 8.15 -33.72 -10.45
C GLN A 36 8.90 -33.56 -11.79
N GLU A 37 8.26 -33.80 -12.94
CA GLU A 37 8.82 -33.46 -14.25
C GLU A 37 9.06 -31.97 -14.44
N LEU A 38 8.22 -31.11 -13.82
CA LEU A 38 8.36 -29.66 -13.83
C LEU A 38 9.33 -29.11 -12.77
N GLY A 39 9.95 -29.97 -11.93
CA GLY A 39 10.79 -29.54 -10.80
C GLY A 39 10.02 -28.85 -9.68
N PHE A 40 8.73 -29.15 -9.53
CA PHE A 40 7.82 -28.56 -8.55
C PHE A 40 7.44 -29.59 -7.48
N ASP A 41 7.82 -29.32 -6.23
CA ASP A 41 7.42 -30.12 -5.06
C ASP A 41 6.19 -29.50 -4.37
N TYR A 42 5.01 -30.01 -4.73
CA TYR A 42 3.74 -29.52 -4.23
C TYR A 42 3.61 -29.65 -2.70
N GLU A 43 4.03 -30.77 -2.11
CA GLU A 43 3.85 -31.00 -0.66
C GLU A 43 4.67 -30.00 0.17
N VAL A 44 5.89 -29.72 -0.27
CA VAL A 44 6.78 -28.73 0.36
C VAL A 44 6.17 -27.32 0.22
N VAL A 45 5.75 -26.94 -0.97
CA VAL A 45 5.16 -25.63 -1.23
C VAL A 45 3.89 -25.42 -0.41
N HIS A 46 2.98 -26.38 -0.41
CA HIS A 46 1.73 -26.33 0.33
C HIS A 46 1.96 -26.23 1.84
N SER A 47 2.88 -27.03 2.39
CA SER A 47 3.23 -26.96 3.81
C SER A 47 3.80 -25.61 4.22
N ILE A 48 4.62 -25.00 3.36
CA ILE A 48 5.16 -23.65 3.59
C ILE A 48 4.03 -22.60 3.52
N ILE A 49 3.17 -22.66 2.52
CA ILE A 49 2.09 -21.68 2.33
C ILE A 49 1.14 -21.66 3.55
N ILE A 50 0.70 -22.81 4.04
CA ILE A 50 -0.23 -22.91 5.17
C ILE A 50 0.33 -22.25 6.44
N VAL A 51 1.65 -22.27 6.63
CA VAL A 51 2.28 -21.69 7.84
C VAL A 51 2.73 -20.24 7.58
N VAL A 52 3.47 -20.03 6.48
CA VAL A 52 4.14 -18.75 6.20
C VAL A 52 3.13 -17.65 5.86
N VAL A 53 2.13 -17.94 5.03
CA VAL A 53 1.18 -16.92 4.58
C VAL A 53 0.35 -16.38 5.76
N PRO A 54 -0.35 -17.21 6.58
CA PRO A 54 -1.13 -16.68 7.71
C PRO A 54 -0.25 -15.95 8.74
N LEU A 55 0.95 -16.48 9.03
CA LEU A 55 1.86 -15.85 9.98
C LEU A 55 2.28 -14.45 9.54
N PHE A 56 2.83 -14.31 8.33
CA PHE A 56 3.35 -13.03 7.85
C PHE A 56 2.21 -12.05 7.54
N PHE A 57 1.13 -12.50 6.91
CA PHE A 57 -0.02 -11.64 6.63
C PHE A 57 -0.74 -11.21 7.92
N GLY A 58 -0.79 -12.08 8.93
CA GLY A 58 -1.30 -11.73 10.27
C GLY A 58 -0.45 -10.64 10.94
N ILE A 59 0.88 -10.80 10.94
CA ILE A 59 1.80 -9.77 11.48
C ILE A 59 1.65 -8.45 10.73
N ILE A 60 1.67 -8.47 9.40
CA ILE A 60 1.51 -7.29 8.56
C ILE A 60 0.14 -6.63 8.83
N GLY A 61 -0.92 -7.43 8.95
CA GLY A 61 -2.27 -6.95 9.25
C GLY A 61 -2.34 -6.21 10.59
N ILE A 62 -1.82 -6.81 11.66
CA ILE A 62 -1.83 -6.23 13.01
C ILE A 62 -0.99 -4.95 13.05
N LEU A 63 0.25 -5.01 12.57
CA LEU A 63 1.16 -3.86 12.58
C LEU A 63 0.67 -2.74 11.65
N GLY A 64 0.17 -3.11 10.48
CA GLY A 64 -0.38 -2.15 9.51
C GLY A 64 -1.64 -1.46 10.05
N PHE A 65 -2.56 -2.21 10.64
CA PHE A 65 -3.76 -1.63 11.26
C PHE A 65 -3.41 -0.68 12.41
N ALA A 66 -2.65 -1.16 13.40
CA ALA A 66 -2.30 -0.37 14.58
C ALA A 66 -1.47 0.88 14.20
N GLY A 67 -0.48 0.71 13.31
CA GLY A 67 0.40 1.80 12.90
C GLY A 67 -0.32 2.89 12.12
N ASN A 68 -1.10 2.52 11.10
CA ASN A 68 -1.82 3.50 10.27
C ASN A 68 -2.96 4.17 11.06
N LEU A 69 -3.68 3.43 11.91
CA LEU A 69 -4.67 4.03 12.81
C LEU A 69 -4.02 5.05 13.75
N LEU A 70 -2.85 4.73 14.31
CA LEU A 70 -2.11 5.67 15.15
C LEU A 70 -1.71 6.95 14.39
N VAL A 71 -1.30 6.85 13.12
CA VAL A 71 -1.01 8.02 12.27
C VAL A 71 -2.24 8.90 12.13
N VAL A 72 -3.39 8.31 11.78
CA VAL A 72 -4.65 9.05 11.62
C VAL A 72 -5.05 9.76 12.92
N VAL A 73 -5.03 9.02 14.03
CA VAL A 73 -5.41 9.57 15.36
C VAL A 73 -4.46 10.69 15.78
N VAL A 74 -3.15 10.52 15.63
CA VAL A 74 -2.15 11.52 16.01
C VAL A 74 -2.34 12.83 15.26
N VAL A 75 -2.54 12.78 13.95
CA VAL A 75 -2.67 14.01 13.15
C VAL A 75 -4.05 14.64 13.37
N ALA A 76 -5.12 13.85 13.48
CA ALA A 76 -6.46 14.35 13.75
C ALA A 76 -6.57 15.02 15.13
N ALA A 77 -5.96 14.43 16.18
CA ALA A 77 -5.99 14.93 17.54
C ALA A 77 -5.11 16.17 17.80
N ASN A 78 -4.19 16.51 16.89
CA ASN A 78 -3.26 17.63 17.05
C ASN A 78 -3.46 18.70 15.95
N PRO A 79 -4.31 19.72 16.16
CA PRO A 79 -4.55 20.79 15.17
C PRO A 79 -3.26 21.47 14.67
N GLY A 80 -2.25 21.60 15.53
CA GLY A 80 -0.94 22.15 15.14
C GLY A 80 -0.12 21.28 14.19
N MET A 81 -0.57 20.05 13.92
CA MET A 81 0.04 19.16 12.90
C MET A 81 -0.67 19.24 11.55
N ARG A 82 -1.72 20.02 11.40
CA ARG A 82 -2.40 20.19 10.12
C ARG A 82 -1.50 20.94 9.15
N SER A 83 -1.16 20.33 8.07
CA SER A 83 -0.41 20.88 6.96
C SER A 83 -0.73 20.07 5.71
N THR A 84 -0.55 20.63 4.53
CA THR A 84 -0.75 19.93 3.24
C THR A 84 -0.11 18.54 3.24
N THR A 85 1.15 18.44 3.66
CA THR A 85 1.87 17.17 3.72
C THR A 85 1.24 16.17 4.69
N ASN A 86 0.84 16.62 5.88
CA ASN A 86 0.27 15.72 6.88
C ASN A 86 -1.14 15.26 6.50
N ILE A 87 -1.90 16.06 5.75
CA ILE A 87 -3.18 15.64 5.15
C ILE A 87 -2.94 14.52 4.13
N LEU A 88 -1.91 14.63 3.30
CA LEU A 88 -1.51 13.56 2.36
C LEU A 88 -1.03 12.30 3.11
N ILE A 89 -0.33 12.45 4.23
CA ILE A 89 0.07 11.32 5.09
C ILE A 89 -1.16 10.61 5.69
N ILE A 90 -2.19 11.35 6.14
CA ILE A 90 -3.46 10.75 6.58
C ILE A 90 -4.09 9.98 5.42
N ASN A 91 -4.14 10.57 4.23
CA ASN A 91 -4.72 9.91 3.06
C ASN A 91 -4.00 8.60 2.72
N LEU A 92 -2.68 8.58 2.77
CA LEU A 92 -1.90 7.36 2.60
C LEU A 92 -2.22 6.32 3.69
N ALA A 93 -2.29 6.75 4.95
CA ALA A 93 -2.66 5.87 6.06
C ALA A 93 -4.08 5.30 5.93
N VAL A 94 -5.04 6.08 5.40
CA VAL A 94 -6.41 5.60 5.10
C VAL A 94 -6.39 4.56 3.98
N ALA A 95 -5.66 4.79 2.89
CA ALA A 95 -5.51 3.82 1.81
C ALA A 95 -4.90 2.49 2.32
N ASP A 96 -3.85 2.58 3.16
CA ASP A 96 -3.21 1.43 3.77
C ASP A 96 -4.16 0.70 4.77
N LEU A 97 -4.99 1.41 5.54
CA LEU A 97 -6.01 0.80 6.41
C LEU A 97 -7.07 0.05 5.60
N LEU A 98 -7.55 0.63 4.50
CA LEU A 98 -8.51 -0.06 3.61
C LEU A 98 -7.90 -1.33 3.04
N PHE A 99 -6.63 -1.29 2.61
CA PHE A 99 -5.92 -2.46 2.12
C PHE A 99 -5.78 -3.54 3.21
N VAL A 100 -5.35 -3.15 4.41
CA VAL A 100 -5.15 -4.07 5.54
C VAL A 100 -6.45 -4.76 5.97
N ILE A 101 -7.56 -4.02 6.01
CA ILE A 101 -8.86 -4.54 6.48
C ILE A 101 -9.56 -5.37 5.41
N PHE A 102 -9.59 -4.89 4.16
CA PHE A 102 -10.43 -5.43 3.09
C PHE A 102 -9.68 -6.27 2.05
N CYS A 103 -8.34 -6.29 2.06
CA CYS A 103 -7.59 -7.05 1.08
C CYS A 103 -6.76 -8.16 1.72
N ILE A 104 -5.97 -7.88 2.76
CA ILE A 104 -5.05 -8.86 3.36
C ILE A 104 -5.75 -10.13 3.82
N PRO A 105 -6.87 -10.10 4.62
CA PRO A 105 -7.48 -11.33 5.11
C PRO A 105 -7.99 -12.24 3.99
N PHE A 106 -8.59 -11.64 2.96
CA PHE A 106 -9.17 -12.40 1.84
C PHE A 106 -8.09 -12.94 0.90
N THR A 107 -7.02 -12.17 0.66
CA THR A 107 -5.87 -12.67 -0.09
C THR A 107 -5.16 -13.79 0.66
N ALA A 108 -5.00 -13.68 1.99
CA ALA A 108 -4.44 -14.75 2.80
C ALA A 108 -5.28 -16.02 2.71
N THR A 109 -6.61 -15.90 2.74
CA THR A 109 -7.53 -17.03 2.59
C THR A 109 -7.42 -17.67 1.20
N ASP A 110 -7.32 -16.87 0.13
CA ASP A 110 -7.15 -17.35 -1.24
C ASP A 110 -5.83 -18.12 -1.46
N PHE A 111 -4.78 -17.81 -0.68
CA PHE A 111 -3.53 -18.58 -0.68
C PHE A 111 -3.62 -19.90 0.08
N VAL A 112 -4.41 -19.95 1.17
CA VAL A 112 -4.44 -21.09 2.10
C VAL A 112 -5.50 -22.10 1.74
N LEU A 113 -6.69 -21.63 1.32
CA LEU A 113 -7.79 -22.51 0.95
C LEU A 113 -7.75 -22.87 -0.54
N PRO A 114 -8.07 -24.13 -0.88
CA PRO A 114 -8.15 -24.54 -2.28
C PRO A 114 -9.38 -23.96 -3.01
N TYR A 115 -10.34 -23.39 -2.28
CA TYR A 115 -11.57 -22.84 -2.83
C TYR A 115 -11.87 -21.46 -2.25
N TRP A 116 -12.67 -20.66 -2.97
CA TRP A 116 -13.12 -19.35 -2.53
C TRP A 116 -14.48 -19.45 -1.80
N PRO A 117 -14.54 -19.18 -0.47
CA PRO A 117 -15.76 -19.38 0.31
C PRO A 117 -16.69 -18.16 0.35
N PHE A 118 -16.30 -16.99 -0.22
CA PHE A 118 -16.98 -15.73 0.04
C PHE A 118 -17.99 -15.31 -1.04
N GLY A 119 -18.14 -16.08 -2.11
CA GLY A 119 -19.07 -15.79 -3.20
C GLY A 119 -18.57 -14.75 -4.21
N ASN A 120 -19.24 -14.72 -5.36
CA ASN A 120 -18.84 -13.94 -6.54
C ASN A 120 -18.80 -12.43 -6.29
N VAL A 121 -19.77 -11.89 -5.53
CA VAL A 121 -19.81 -10.45 -5.22
C VAL A 121 -18.57 -10.02 -4.44
N TRP A 122 -18.19 -10.85 -3.45
CA TRP A 122 -17.02 -10.53 -2.62
C TRP A 122 -15.71 -10.74 -3.38
N CYS A 123 -15.62 -11.75 -4.25
CA CYS A 123 -14.49 -11.92 -5.18
C CYS A 123 -14.23 -10.64 -5.98
N LYS A 124 -15.25 -10.12 -6.66
CA LYS A 124 -15.17 -8.89 -7.45
C LYS A 124 -14.80 -7.68 -6.59
N THR A 125 -15.38 -7.57 -5.40
CA THR A 125 -15.13 -6.46 -4.48
C THR A 125 -13.68 -6.45 -3.98
N VAL A 126 -13.14 -7.60 -3.57
CA VAL A 126 -11.75 -7.69 -3.09
C VAL A 126 -10.77 -7.34 -4.21
N GLN A 127 -10.95 -7.89 -5.41
CA GLN A 127 -10.08 -7.59 -6.55
C GLN A 127 -10.14 -6.12 -6.94
N TYR A 128 -11.33 -5.51 -6.92
CA TYR A 128 -11.50 -4.07 -7.13
C TYR A 128 -10.76 -3.25 -6.06
N LEU A 129 -10.94 -3.59 -4.78
CA LEU A 129 -10.32 -2.86 -3.67
C LEU A 129 -8.79 -3.00 -3.66
N ILE A 130 -8.23 -4.13 -4.05
CA ILE A 130 -6.77 -4.30 -4.22
C ILE A 130 -6.24 -3.27 -5.22
N ILE A 131 -6.89 -3.12 -6.36
CA ILE A 131 -6.50 -2.17 -7.41
C ILE A 131 -6.68 -0.73 -6.94
N VAL A 132 -7.84 -0.40 -6.36
CA VAL A 132 -8.16 0.94 -5.85
C VAL A 132 -7.14 1.37 -4.80
N THR A 133 -6.84 0.52 -3.81
CA THR A 133 -5.91 0.86 -2.73
C THR A 133 -4.46 0.95 -3.22
N ALA A 134 -4.06 0.13 -4.17
CA ALA A 134 -2.75 0.22 -4.82
C ALA A 134 -2.59 1.57 -5.54
N TYR A 135 -3.58 1.98 -6.34
CA TYR A 135 -3.57 3.31 -6.97
C TYR A 135 -3.63 4.44 -5.93
N ALA A 136 -4.47 4.34 -4.91
CA ALA A 136 -4.59 5.36 -3.87
C ALA A 136 -3.26 5.58 -3.15
N SER A 137 -2.54 4.51 -2.81
CA SER A 137 -1.22 4.61 -2.18
C SER A 137 -0.21 5.28 -3.11
N VAL A 138 -0.03 4.80 -4.34
CA VAL A 138 1.01 5.33 -5.23
C VAL A 138 0.72 6.76 -5.69
N TYR A 139 -0.53 7.11 -6.02
CA TYR A 139 -0.85 8.47 -6.45
C TYR A 139 -0.85 9.46 -5.27
N THR A 140 -1.05 9.00 -4.03
CA THR A 140 -0.75 9.81 -2.85
C THR A 140 0.75 10.14 -2.76
N LEU A 141 1.64 9.18 -3.07
CA LEU A 141 3.09 9.44 -3.12
C LEU A 141 3.46 10.44 -4.24
N VAL A 142 2.76 10.38 -5.38
CA VAL A 142 2.91 11.40 -6.45
C VAL A 142 2.51 12.79 -5.93
N LEU A 143 1.35 12.91 -5.27
CA LEU A 143 0.89 14.18 -4.68
C LEU A 143 1.85 14.69 -3.59
N MET A 144 2.37 13.80 -2.74
CA MET A 144 3.39 14.16 -1.74
C MET A 144 4.69 14.67 -2.38
N SER A 145 5.10 14.04 -3.48
CA SER A 145 6.29 14.45 -4.23
C SER A 145 6.08 15.79 -4.93
N LEU A 146 4.89 16.02 -5.49
CA LEU A 146 4.47 17.30 -6.06
C LEU A 146 4.43 18.40 -4.99
N ASP A 147 3.85 18.14 -3.80
CA ASP A 147 3.86 19.08 -2.67
C ASP A 147 5.29 19.49 -2.28
N ARG A 148 6.21 18.54 -2.24
CA ARG A 148 7.63 18.81 -1.97
C ARG A 148 8.30 19.59 -3.09
N TYR A 149 8.04 19.22 -4.34
CA TYR A 149 8.54 19.95 -5.49
C TYR A 149 8.10 21.42 -5.47
N LEU A 150 6.83 21.69 -5.28
CA LEU A 150 6.29 23.04 -5.19
C LEU A 150 6.92 23.84 -4.02
N ALA A 151 7.11 23.21 -2.86
CA ALA A 151 7.74 23.84 -1.69
C ALA A 151 9.21 24.22 -1.91
N VAL A 152 9.93 23.44 -2.71
CA VAL A 152 11.39 23.61 -2.89
C VAL A 152 11.69 24.47 -4.11
N VAL A 153 11.03 24.22 -5.23
CA VAL A 153 11.33 24.89 -6.51
C VAL A 153 10.60 26.23 -6.64
N HIS A 154 9.35 26.30 -6.15
CA HIS A 154 8.52 27.50 -6.26
C HIS A 154 7.99 27.97 -4.88
N PRO A 155 8.88 28.29 -3.90
CA PRO A 155 8.47 28.51 -2.51
C PRO A 155 7.47 29.68 -2.35
N ILE A 156 7.66 30.77 -3.05
CA ILE A 156 6.79 31.96 -2.94
C ILE A 156 5.51 31.76 -3.76
N ALA A 157 5.63 31.37 -5.03
CA ALA A 157 4.49 31.22 -5.93
C ALA A 157 3.53 30.11 -5.48
N SER A 158 4.03 29.07 -4.80
CA SER A 158 3.22 27.94 -4.35
C SER A 158 2.47 28.18 -3.03
N MET A 159 2.75 29.25 -2.28
CA MET A 159 2.09 29.50 -0.99
C MET A 159 0.57 29.61 -1.10
N SER A 160 0.06 30.20 -2.18
CA SER A 160 -1.37 30.31 -2.45
C SER A 160 -2.03 28.97 -2.83
N TRP A 161 -1.26 28.04 -3.41
CA TRP A 161 -1.74 26.73 -3.86
C TRP A 161 -1.59 25.63 -2.81
N ARG A 162 -0.60 25.73 -1.94
CA ARG A 162 -0.29 24.75 -0.90
C ARG A 162 -1.11 25.01 0.37
N THR A 163 -2.43 24.96 0.25
CA THR A 163 -3.39 25.10 1.35
C THR A 163 -4.02 23.76 1.70
N GLU A 164 -4.59 23.66 2.90
CA GLU A 164 -5.32 22.46 3.34
C GLU A 164 -6.48 22.14 2.40
N ASN A 165 -7.24 23.17 1.98
CA ASN A 165 -8.38 23.01 1.09
C ASN A 165 -7.98 22.46 -0.28
N HIS A 166 -6.93 22.99 -0.89
CA HIS A 166 -6.44 22.45 -2.17
C HIS A 166 -5.90 21.02 -2.05
N ALA A 167 -5.29 20.66 -0.92
CA ALA A 167 -4.87 19.28 -0.67
C ALA A 167 -6.07 18.34 -0.60
N ILE A 168 -7.12 18.72 0.12
CA ILE A 168 -8.36 17.93 0.23
C ILE A 168 -9.04 17.81 -1.14
N GLN A 169 -9.14 18.91 -1.90
CA GLN A 169 -9.70 18.87 -3.25
C GLN A 169 -8.91 17.93 -4.18
N ALA A 170 -7.59 18.01 -4.16
CA ALA A 170 -6.73 17.12 -4.95
C ALA A 170 -6.93 15.64 -4.57
N ILE A 171 -7.06 15.35 -3.27
CA ILE A 171 -7.37 14.01 -2.78
C ILE A 171 -8.74 13.54 -3.26
N CYS A 172 -9.78 14.37 -3.15
CA CYS A 172 -11.12 14.01 -3.60
C CYS A 172 -11.17 13.73 -5.12
N ILE A 173 -10.50 14.56 -5.93
CA ILE A 173 -10.39 14.36 -7.37
C ILE A 173 -9.64 13.05 -7.67
N MET A 174 -8.51 12.82 -6.99
CA MET A 174 -7.71 11.60 -7.12
C MET A 174 -8.56 10.35 -6.81
N TRP A 175 -9.30 10.33 -5.69
CA TRP A 175 -10.17 9.20 -5.35
C TRP A 175 -11.28 8.98 -6.37
N ALA A 176 -11.94 10.04 -6.83
CA ALA A 176 -12.98 9.94 -7.86
C ALA A 176 -12.44 9.32 -9.15
N LEU A 177 -11.26 9.75 -9.60
CA LEU A 177 -10.60 9.20 -10.78
C LEU A 177 -10.18 7.74 -10.57
N ILE A 178 -9.59 7.39 -9.42
CA ILE A 178 -9.16 6.04 -9.10
C ILE A 178 -10.37 5.09 -9.07
N LEU A 179 -11.45 5.46 -8.40
CA LEU A 179 -12.66 4.65 -8.34
C LEU A 179 -13.23 4.39 -9.74
N ALA A 180 -13.27 5.42 -10.59
CA ALA A 180 -13.77 5.30 -11.96
C ALA A 180 -12.86 4.42 -12.84
N VAL A 181 -11.55 4.66 -12.82
CA VAL A 181 -10.57 3.92 -13.65
C VAL A 181 -10.44 2.46 -13.22
N SER A 182 -10.69 2.16 -11.95
CA SER A 182 -10.64 0.80 -11.42
C SER A 182 -11.91 -0.03 -11.69
N MET A 183 -13.02 0.57 -12.15
CA MET A 183 -14.29 -0.13 -12.40
C MET A 183 -14.17 -1.37 -13.30
N PRO A 184 -13.32 -1.41 -14.34
CA PRO A 184 -13.13 -2.63 -15.13
C PRO A 184 -12.78 -3.85 -14.28
N ALA A 185 -12.10 -3.69 -13.12
CA ALA A 185 -11.74 -4.80 -12.25
C ALA A 185 -12.96 -5.60 -11.74
N ILE A 186 -14.10 -4.95 -11.53
CA ILE A 186 -15.35 -5.62 -11.12
C ILE A 186 -15.90 -6.51 -12.25
N ILE A 187 -15.63 -6.13 -13.49
CA ILE A 187 -16.17 -6.83 -14.66
C ILE A 187 -15.28 -8.03 -15.03
N ILE A 188 -13.96 -7.83 -14.98
CA ILE A 188 -12.96 -8.80 -15.45
C ILE A 188 -12.58 -9.86 -14.43
N HIS A 189 -13.03 -9.76 -13.17
CA HIS A 189 -12.83 -10.77 -12.13
C HIS A 189 -14.16 -11.41 -11.72
N GLY A 190 -14.08 -12.64 -11.27
CA GLY A 190 -15.26 -13.38 -10.81
C GLY A 190 -14.91 -14.79 -10.34
N GLU A 191 -15.94 -15.51 -9.92
CA GLU A 191 -15.82 -16.93 -9.61
C GLU A 191 -15.76 -17.78 -10.87
N VAL A 192 -14.80 -18.70 -10.89
CA VAL A 192 -14.67 -19.74 -11.90
C VAL A 192 -14.80 -21.08 -11.20
N THR A 193 -15.67 -21.95 -11.71
CA THR A 193 -15.90 -23.29 -11.14
C THR A 193 -15.31 -24.34 -12.05
N TYR A 194 -14.33 -25.07 -11.53
CA TYR A 194 -13.74 -26.25 -12.19
C TYR A 194 -14.47 -27.50 -11.72
N VAL A 195 -14.76 -28.40 -12.65
CA VAL A 195 -15.41 -29.68 -12.37
C VAL A 195 -14.39 -30.80 -12.53
N PHE A 196 -14.05 -31.46 -11.45
CA PHE A 196 -13.14 -32.61 -11.43
C PHE A 196 -13.95 -33.91 -11.32
N GLN A 197 -13.63 -34.91 -12.16
CA GLN A 197 -14.20 -36.25 -12.05
C GLN A 197 -13.27 -37.12 -11.21
N LYS A 198 -13.82 -37.66 -10.12
CA LYS A 198 -13.11 -38.63 -9.26
C LYS A 198 -13.08 -40.02 -9.93
N PRO A 199 -12.11 -40.88 -9.59
CA PRO A 199 -12.06 -42.25 -10.11
C PRO A 199 -13.31 -43.09 -9.77
N ASN A 200 -14.05 -42.69 -8.74
CA ASN A 200 -15.31 -43.34 -8.33
C ASN A 200 -16.57 -42.88 -9.12
N GLY A 201 -16.35 -42.03 -10.16
CA GLY A 201 -17.44 -41.48 -11.00
C GLY A 201 -18.20 -40.30 -10.40
N GLN A 202 -17.81 -39.83 -9.21
CA GLN A 202 -18.36 -38.60 -8.61
C GLN A 202 -17.68 -37.37 -9.17
N SER A 203 -18.43 -36.30 -9.42
CA SER A 203 -17.89 -35.00 -9.78
C SER A 203 -17.74 -34.13 -8.54
N GLU A 204 -16.63 -33.45 -8.41
CA GLU A 204 -16.37 -32.43 -7.41
C GLU A 204 -16.22 -31.08 -8.07
N ASN A 205 -16.88 -30.05 -7.52
CA ASN A 205 -16.83 -28.69 -8.02
C ASN A 205 -15.91 -27.87 -7.13
N LEU A 206 -14.90 -27.22 -7.73
CA LEU A 206 -14.00 -26.30 -7.08
C LEU A 206 -14.23 -24.89 -7.61
N THR A 207 -14.67 -23.99 -6.75
CA THR A 207 -14.89 -22.58 -7.12
C THR A 207 -13.77 -21.72 -6.59
N VAL A 208 -13.15 -20.92 -7.46
CA VAL A 208 -12.05 -20.02 -7.14
C VAL A 208 -12.30 -18.61 -7.65
N CYS A 209 -11.71 -17.60 -6.99
CA CYS A 209 -11.82 -16.20 -7.39
C CYS A 209 -10.67 -15.83 -8.34
N ARG A 210 -10.99 -15.52 -9.61
CA ARG A 210 -9.96 -15.28 -10.64
C ARG A 210 -10.35 -14.23 -11.67
N PHE A 211 -9.34 -13.87 -12.49
CA PHE A 211 -9.54 -13.15 -13.73
C PHE A 211 -10.25 -14.05 -14.77
N LEU A 212 -11.20 -13.47 -15.50
CA LEU A 212 -12.03 -14.18 -16.49
C LEU A 212 -11.30 -14.22 -17.86
N ASN A 213 -10.30 -15.10 -17.98
CA ASN A 213 -9.41 -15.19 -19.15
C ASN A 213 -10.14 -15.51 -20.46
N GLU A 214 -11.25 -16.26 -20.41
CA GLU A 214 -12.01 -16.61 -21.61
C GLU A 214 -12.68 -15.41 -22.28
N GLN A 215 -12.96 -14.35 -21.51
CA GLN A 215 -13.70 -13.19 -21.96
C GLN A 215 -12.80 -11.95 -22.16
N TYR A 216 -11.68 -11.89 -21.44
CA TYR A 216 -10.82 -10.70 -21.38
C TYR A 216 -9.34 -11.05 -21.50
N ASN A 217 -8.55 -10.15 -22.08
CA ASN A 217 -7.12 -10.34 -22.28
C ASN A 217 -6.33 -9.99 -21.00
N TRP A 218 -5.83 -11.01 -20.32
CA TRP A 218 -5.03 -10.89 -19.11
C TRP A 218 -3.76 -10.06 -19.31
N THR A 219 -3.06 -10.25 -20.44
CA THR A 219 -1.80 -9.53 -20.73
C THR A 219 -2.02 -8.04 -20.87
N VAL A 220 -3.07 -7.63 -21.60
CA VAL A 220 -3.41 -6.22 -21.77
C VAL A 220 -3.75 -5.58 -20.43
N PHE A 221 -4.56 -6.25 -19.61
CA PHE A 221 -4.91 -5.76 -18.28
C PHE A 221 -3.67 -5.59 -17.40
N GLN A 222 -2.82 -6.63 -17.34
CA GLN A 222 -1.64 -6.63 -16.47
C GLN A 222 -0.60 -5.59 -16.90
N MET A 223 -0.37 -5.44 -18.21
CA MET A 223 0.52 -4.41 -18.75
C MET A 223 0.00 -3.00 -18.47
N THR A 224 -1.31 -2.78 -18.65
CA THR A 224 -1.92 -1.49 -18.31
C THR A 224 -1.78 -1.17 -16.83
N PHE A 225 -2.05 -2.15 -15.97
CA PHE A 225 -1.88 -2.00 -14.53
C PHE A 225 -0.42 -1.71 -14.15
N PHE A 226 0.53 -2.45 -14.68
CA PHE A 226 1.97 -2.23 -14.45
C PHE A 226 2.40 -0.82 -14.86
N LEU A 227 2.02 -0.38 -16.07
CA LEU A 227 2.40 0.94 -16.56
C LEU A 227 1.78 2.07 -15.72
N THR A 228 0.52 1.95 -15.34
CA THR A 228 -0.21 3.03 -14.67
C THR A 228 -0.07 3.03 -13.14
N SER A 229 0.17 1.88 -12.51
CA SER A 229 0.33 1.79 -11.04
C SER A 229 1.79 1.80 -10.58
N TYR A 230 2.74 1.54 -11.47
CA TYR A 230 4.15 1.45 -11.09
C TYR A 230 5.06 2.35 -11.93
N VAL A 231 5.12 2.15 -13.25
CA VAL A 231 6.10 2.86 -14.10
C VAL A 231 5.81 4.36 -14.16
N LEU A 232 4.59 4.74 -14.56
CA LEU A 232 4.22 6.15 -14.73
C LEU A 232 4.35 6.96 -13.43
N PRO A 233 3.84 6.50 -12.27
CA PRO A 233 4.03 7.21 -11.01
C PRO A 233 5.49 7.39 -10.65
N LEU A 234 6.34 6.36 -10.80
CA LEU A 234 7.77 6.46 -10.49
C LEU A 234 8.49 7.44 -11.41
N VAL A 235 8.17 7.47 -12.70
CA VAL A 235 8.73 8.45 -13.65
C VAL A 235 8.35 9.88 -13.22
N LEU A 236 7.09 10.13 -12.89
CA LEU A 236 6.65 11.45 -12.40
C LEU A 236 7.39 11.86 -11.12
N ILE A 237 7.50 10.95 -10.18
CA ILE A 237 8.23 11.17 -8.92
C ILE A 237 9.71 11.48 -9.20
N CYS A 238 10.36 10.71 -10.08
CA CYS A 238 11.75 10.97 -10.47
C CYS A 238 11.92 12.36 -11.08
N ILE A 239 11.00 12.80 -11.95
CA ILE A 239 11.03 14.16 -12.53
C ILE A 239 10.95 15.22 -11.44
N PHE A 240 10.04 15.08 -10.47
CA PHE A 240 9.94 16.02 -9.34
C PHE A 240 11.21 16.06 -8.50
N TYR A 241 11.79 14.90 -8.17
CA TYR A 241 13.03 14.85 -7.37
C TYR A 241 14.23 15.39 -8.11
N MET A 242 14.41 15.10 -9.39
CA MET A 242 15.49 15.66 -10.20
C MET A 242 15.38 17.19 -10.28
N SER A 243 14.17 17.71 -10.50
CA SER A 243 13.92 19.16 -10.50
C SER A 243 14.23 19.81 -9.16
N MET A 244 13.88 19.17 -8.04
CA MET A 244 14.25 19.63 -6.69
C MET A 244 15.75 19.63 -6.46
N LEU A 245 16.47 18.59 -6.87
CA LEU A 245 17.93 18.51 -6.74
C LEU A 245 18.62 19.62 -7.53
N ILE A 246 18.21 19.85 -8.76
CA ILE A 246 18.74 20.94 -9.60
C ILE A 246 18.49 22.30 -8.95
N SER A 247 17.28 22.53 -8.43
CA SER A 247 16.95 23.79 -7.72
C SER A 247 17.80 23.99 -6.47
N LEU A 248 17.99 22.94 -5.66
CA LEU A 248 18.81 23.00 -4.44
C LEU A 248 20.29 23.25 -4.74
N TRP A 249 20.81 22.77 -5.86
CA TRP A 249 22.17 23.07 -6.30
C TRP A 249 22.33 24.52 -6.78
N ARG A 250 21.31 25.05 -7.48
CA ARG A 250 21.32 26.45 -7.95
C ARG A 250 21.15 27.46 -6.81
N SER A 251 20.43 27.08 -5.73
CA SER A 251 20.16 27.96 -4.57
C SER A 251 21.31 27.98 -3.55
N ALA A 252 22.54 28.14 -3.99
CA ALA A 252 23.71 28.20 -3.10
C ALA A 252 23.68 29.39 -2.11
N ARG A 253 22.84 30.41 -2.39
CA ARG A 253 22.73 31.67 -1.62
C ARG A 253 21.74 31.62 -0.43
N ASP A 254 20.94 30.53 -0.28
CA ASP A 254 19.98 30.41 0.83
C ASP A 254 20.70 30.15 2.17
N SER A 255 20.05 30.57 3.28
CA SER A 255 20.57 30.29 4.63
C SER A 255 20.71 28.78 4.87
N ALA A 256 21.74 28.38 5.60
CA ALA A 256 22.03 26.97 5.90
C ALA A 256 20.86 26.27 6.63
N GLU A 257 20.15 27.02 7.47
CA GLU A 257 19.03 26.52 8.27
C GLU A 257 17.79 26.22 7.40
N SER A 258 17.43 27.11 6.47
CA SER A 258 16.34 26.92 5.50
C SER A 258 16.61 25.70 4.60
N ARG A 259 17.85 25.53 4.13
CA ARG A 259 18.25 24.36 3.35
C ARG A 259 18.16 23.06 4.14
N ARG A 260 18.53 23.07 5.43
CA ARG A 260 18.48 21.89 6.30
C ARG A 260 17.03 21.42 6.54
N GLY A 261 16.10 22.35 6.76
CA GLY A 261 14.67 22.03 6.93
C GLY A 261 14.06 21.42 5.67
N ARG A 262 14.31 22.03 4.49
CA ARG A 262 13.85 21.51 3.19
C ARG A 262 14.41 20.11 2.91
N ARG A 263 15.70 19.88 3.13
CA ARG A 263 16.34 18.57 2.95
C ARG A 263 15.74 17.48 3.85
N ARG A 264 15.41 17.81 5.11
CA ARG A 264 14.77 16.82 6.03
C ARG A 264 13.39 16.39 5.56
N ALA A 265 12.54 17.35 5.14
CA ALA A 265 11.20 17.05 4.65
C ALA A 265 11.23 16.27 3.33
N THR A 266 12.12 16.64 2.39
CA THR A 266 12.32 15.93 1.13
C THR A 266 12.84 14.52 1.37
N ARG A 267 13.76 14.33 2.35
CA ARG A 267 14.29 13.00 2.69
C ARG A 267 13.19 12.02 3.13
N LEU A 268 12.23 12.48 3.94
CA LEU A 268 11.11 11.62 4.38
C LEU A 268 10.35 11.04 3.19
N VAL A 269 9.90 11.91 2.28
CA VAL A 269 9.12 11.48 1.11
C VAL A 269 9.98 10.61 0.18
N PHE A 270 11.26 10.96 -0.01
CA PHE A 270 12.19 10.16 -0.82
C PHE A 270 12.34 8.73 -0.29
N VAL A 271 12.48 8.55 1.03
CA VAL A 271 12.61 7.22 1.64
C VAL A 271 11.31 6.43 1.49
N VAL A 272 10.14 7.04 1.71
CA VAL A 272 8.83 6.37 1.54
C VAL A 272 8.65 5.91 0.11
N VAL A 273 8.97 6.74 -0.87
CA VAL A 273 8.92 6.38 -2.30
C VAL A 273 9.91 5.26 -2.65
N GLY A 274 11.14 5.34 -2.13
CA GLY A 274 12.16 4.30 -2.34
C GLY A 274 11.72 2.95 -1.79
N VAL A 275 11.12 2.93 -0.59
CA VAL A 275 10.54 1.72 0.00
C VAL A 275 9.40 1.18 -0.86
N PHE A 276 8.48 2.04 -1.32
CA PHE A 276 7.43 1.65 -2.25
C PHE A 276 8.02 0.98 -3.51
N ALA A 277 8.98 1.63 -4.16
CA ALA A 277 9.58 1.11 -5.39
C ALA A 277 10.22 -0.28 -5.18
N VAL A 278 10.98 -0.46 -4.09
CA VAL A 278 11.64 -1.73 -3.78
C VAL A 278 10.63 -2.81 -3.39
N CYS A 279 9.62 -2.49 -2.58
CA CYS A 279 8.64 -3.46 -2.12
C CYS A 279 7.73 -3.98 -3.25
N TRP A 280 7.34 -3.12 -4.18
CA TRP A 280 6.43 -3.48 -5.27
C TRP A 280 7.13 -4.04 -6.51
N CYS A 281 8.44 -3.75 -6.72
CA CYS A 281 9.16 -4.18 -7.92
C CYS A 281 9.08 -5.70 -8.17
N PRO A 282 9.41 -6.57 -7.20
CA PRO A 282 9.48 -8.01 -7.48
C PRO A 282 8.13 -8.58 -7.90
N ILE A 283 7.04 -8.21 -7.23
CA ILE A 283 5.72 -8.71 -7.58
C ILE A 283 5.24 -8.19 -8.94
N GLN A 284 5.53 -6.93 -9.28
CA GLN A 284 5.18 -6.37 -10.57
C GLN A 284 5.88 -7.09 -11.72
N VAL A 285 7.17 -7.43 -11.55
CA VAL A 285 7.92 -8.22 -12.53
C VAL A 285 7.30 -9.61 -12.68
N ILE A 286 6.96 -10.29 -11.58
CA ILE A 286 6.34 -11.61 -11.60
C ILE A 286 4.98 -11.58 -12.30
N LEU A 287 4.13 -10.61 -12.00
CA LEU A 287 2.81 -10.49 -12.62
C LEU A 287 2.92 -10.24 -14.13
N VAL A 288 3.87 -9.42 -14.56
CA VAL A 288 4.16 -9.19 -15.98
C VAL A 288 4.66 -10.47 -16.65
N THR A 289 5.65 -11.16 -16.08
CA THR A 289 6.18 -12.40 -16.67
C THR A 289 5.14 -13.52 -16.72
N LYS A 290 4.23 -13.58 -15.75
CA LYS A 290 3.08 -14.50 -15.78
C LYS A 290 2.10 -14.15 -16.90
N SER A 291 1.81 -12.87 -17.12
CA SER A 291 0.89 -12.44 -18.18
C SER A 291 1.46 -12.66 -19.58
N LEU A 292 2.79 -12.78 -19.70
CA LEU A 292 3.50 -13.12 -20.94
C LEU A 292 3.76 -14.62 -21.11
N GLU A 293 3.27 -15.45 -20.16
CA GLU A 293 3.46 -16.92 -20.16
C GLU A 293 4.93 -17.38 -20.13
N VAL A 294 5.86 -16.51 -19.68
CA VAL A 294 7.30 -16.84 -19.59
C VAL A 294 7.73 -17.14 -18.15
N PHE A 295 6.80 -17.12 -17.18
CA PHE A 295 7.12 -17.42 -15.79
C PHE A 295 7.29 -18.93 -15.57
N PRO A 296 8.49 -19.43 -15.18
CA PRO A 296 8.69 -20.85 -14.96
C PRO A 296 8.00 -21.32 -13.68
N LEU A 297 7.24 -22.42 -13.79
CA LEU A 297 6.54 -23.02 -12.65
C LEU A 297 7.47 -23.99 -11.91
N THR A 298 8.41 -23.45 -11.14
CA THR A 298 9.29 -24.23 -10.26
C THR A 298 9.02 -23.91 -8.80
N THR A 299 9.37 -24.82 -7.87
CA THR A 299 9.27 -24.58 -6.42
C THR A 299 9.96 -23.29 -6.01
N ALA A 300 11.17 -23.04 -6.52
CA ALA A 300 11.93 -21.82 -6.23
C ALA A 300 11.19 -20.55 -6.67
N MET A 301 10.62 -20.53 -7.88
CA MET A 301 9.91 -19.35 -8.40
C MET A 301 8.60 -19.09 -7.68
N ILE A 302 7.91 -20.13 -7.21
CA ILE A 302 6.71 -19.96 -6.36
C ILE A 302 7.09 -19.38 -4.99
N MET A 303 8.20 -19.84 -4.38
CA MET A 303 8.70 -19.24 -3.15
C MET A 303 9.05 -17.75 -3.35
N VAL A 304 9.73 -17.41 -4.45
CA VAL A 304 10.03 -16.02 -4.82
C VAL A 304 8.73 -15.19 -4.97
N GLN A 305 7.69 -15.77 -5.56
CA GLN A 305 6.39 -15.10 -5.67
C GLN A 305 5.75 -14.84 -4.30
N ILE A 306 5.75 -15.82 -3.39
CA ILE A 306 5.20 -15.67 -2.02
C ILE A 306 5.97 -14.57 -1.28
N VAL A 307 7.30 -14.61 -1.29
CA VAL A 307 8.14 -13.57 -0.68
C VAL A 307 7.85 -12.20 -1.28
N SER A 308 7.64 -12.12 -2.60
CA SER A 308 7.33 -10.88 -3.30
C SER A 308 5.96 -10.30 -2.88
N HIS A 309 4.95 -11.14 -2.66
CA HIS A 309 3.66 -10.70 -2.10
C HIS A 309 3.81 -10.20 -0.66
N VAL A 310 4.53 -10.95 0.19
CA VAL A 310 4.80 -10.51 1.57
C VAL A 310 5.53 -9.17 1.58
N LEU A 311 6.52 -8.99 0.70
CA LEU A 311 7.27 -7.73 0.58
C LEU A 311 6.36 -6.57 0.13
N ALA A 312 5.53 -6.78 -0.91
CA ALA A 312 4.59 -5.77 -1.39
C ALA A 312 3.59 -5.36 -0.30
N TYR A 313 3.07 -6.31 0.45
CA TYR A 313 2.09 -6.05 1.52
C TYR A 313 2.74 -5.40 2.75
N THR A 314 4.03 -5.67 3.01
CA THR A 314 4.81 -4.98 4.03
C THR A 314 4.87 -3.47 3.79
N ASN A 315 4.79 -3.01 2.54
CA ASN A 315 4.74 -1.59 2.22
C ASN A 315 3.64 -0.84 2.99
N SER A 316 2.44 -1.42 3.10
CA SER A 316 1.32 -0.79 3.80
C SER A 316 1.49 -0.72 5.33
N CYS A 317 2.36 -1.51 5.93
CA CYS A 317 2.63 -1.44 7.37
C CYS A 317 3.90 -0.66 7.74
N ILE A 318 4.83 -0.42 6.80
CA ILE A 318 6.12 0.21 7.11
C ILE A 318 6.04 1.73 7.23
N ASN A 319 5.07 2.38 6.58
CA ASN A 319 4.92 3.83 6.52
C ASN A 319 4.87 4.51 7.91
N PRO A 320 4.09 4.05 8.89
CA PRO A 320 4.07 4.62 10.25
C PRO A 320 5.43 4.57 10.96
N PHE A 321 6.20 3.49 10.74
CA PHE A 321 7.55 3.37 11.30
C PHE A 321 8.50 4.39 10.67
N LEU A 322 8.43 4.58 9.34
CA LEU A 322 9.24 5.61 8.67
C LEU A 322 8.93 7.00 9.23
N TYR A 323 7.66 7.33 9.50
CA TYR A 323 7.30 8.61 10.12
C TYR A 323 7.86 8.73 11.55
N ALA A 324 7.82 7.68 12.34
CA ALA A 324 8.37 7.65 13.69
C ALA A 324 9.90 7.84 13.71
N PHE A 325 10.62 7.29 12.74
CA PHE A 325 12.08 7.40 12.66
C PHE A 325 12.57 8.69 11.99
N LEU A 326 11.88 9.14 10.94
CA LEU A 326 12.37 10.24 10.10
C LEU A 326 11.79 11.61 10.46
N SER A 327 10.67 11.67 11.20
CA SER A 327 10.00 12.92 11.57
C SER A 327 9.97 13.13 13.09
N ASP A 328 10.69 14.17 13.55
CA ASP A 328 10.69 14.57 14.96
C ASP A 328 9.30 14.99 15.47
N HIS A 329 8.48 15.57 14.59
CA HIS A 329 7.10 15.96 14.91
C HIS A 329 6.23 14.75 15.21
N PHE A 330 6.24 13.72 14.33
CA PHE A 330 5.50 12.48 14.53
C PHE A 330 6.01 11.73 15.76
N ARG A 331 7.33 11.62 15.95
CA ARG A 331 7.91 10.95 17.11
C ARG A 331 7.46 11.56 18.44
N LYS A 332 7.46 12.89 18.53
CA LYS A 332 6.98 13.61 19.73
C LYS A 332 5.47 13.40 19.95
N ALA A 333 4.70 13.43 18.88
CA ALA A 333 3.25 13.27 18.93
C ALA A 333 2.85 11.82 19.29
N PHE A 334 3.51 10.81 18.72
CA PHE A 334 3.33 9.40 19.07
C PHE A 334 3.62 9.15 20.56
N ARG A 335 4.76 9.65 21.08
CA ARG A 335 5.12 9.53 22.50
C ARG A 335 4.05 10.17 23.40
N LYS A 336 3.52 11.33 23.03
CA LYS A 336 2.47 12.01 23.79
C LYS A 336 1.19 11.18 23.91
N ILE A 337 0.77 10.49 22.85
CA ILE A 337 -0.42 9.65 22.83
C ILE A 337 -0.17 8.34 23.54
N ILE A 338 0.95 7.62 23.23
CA ILE A 338 1.26 6.31 23.81
C ILE A 338 1.45 6.39 25.33
N TYR A 339 2.10 7.45 25.83
CA TYR A 339 2.35 7.61 27.26
C TYR A 339 1.24 8.36 28.00
N CYS A 340 0.07 8.61 27.36
CA CYS A 340 -1.08 9.31 27.94
C CYS A 340 -0.69 10.57 28.77
N ARG A 341 0.32 11.32 28.34
CA ARG A 341 0.78 12.51 29.06
C ARG A 341 -0.32 13.58 28.98
N PRO A 342 -0.95 13.96 30.12
CA PRO A 342 -1.95 15.02 30.11
C PRO A 342 -1.35 16.30 29.53
N ARG A 343 -2.16 17.01 28.76
CA ARG A 343 -1.80 18.35 28.23
C ARG A 343 -1.40 19.19 29.42
N ALA A 344 -0.13 19.52 29.59
CA ALA A 344 0.26 20.53 30.55
C ALA A 344 -0.49 21.80 30.18
N GLU A 345 -1.50 22.15 30.98
CA GLU A 345 -2.10 23.47 30.91
C GLU A 345 -0.94 24.44 31.10
N VAL A 346 -0.71 25.24 30.06
CA VAL A 346 0.12 26.44 30.20
C VAL A 346 -0.70 27.35 31.11
N ASN A 347 -0.50 27.17 32.42
CA ASN A 347 -0.92 28.13 33.41
C ASN A 347 -0.17 29.42 33.06
N ASN A 348 -0.81 30.27 32.27
CA ASN A 348 -0.55 31.69 32.27
C ASN A 348 -0.88 32.19 33.68
N ARG A 349 0.05 31.96 34.61
CA ARG A 349 0.09 32.75 35.84
C ARG A 349 0.41 34.18 35.36
N LEU A 350 -0.67 34.93 35.15
CA LEU A 350 -0.60 36.38 35.22
C LEU A 350 0.11 36.69 36.53
N GLY A 351 1.34 37.20 36.44
CA GLY A 351 2.06 37.70 37.58
C GLY A 351 1.21 38.73 38.29
N PRO A 352 1.31 38.87 39.61
CA PRO A 352 0.53 39.84 40.35
C PRO A 352 0.76 41.25 39.79
N PRO A 353 -0.28 42.11 39.71
CA PRO A 353 -0.13 43.45 39.16
C PRO A 353 0.91 44.22 39.95
N THR A 354 1.95 44.68 39.29
CA THR A 354 2.96 45.59 39.86
C THR A 354 2.24 46.86 40.31
N LYS A 355 2.21 47.11 41.62
CA LYS A 355 1.76 48.36 42.19
C LYS A 355 2.65 49.49 41.71
N THR A 356 2.15 50.33 40.84
CA THR A 356 2.77 51.62 40.48
C THR A 356 2.70 52.52 41.69
N THR A 357 3.81 52.71 42.39
CA THR A 357 4.00 53.74 43.39
C THR A 357 4.03 55.09 42.67
N ARG A 358 2.99 55.86 42.90
CA ARG A 358 2.83 57.26 42.48
C ARG A 358 3.80 58.10 43.30
N ALA A 359 4.89 58.57 42.73
CA ALA A 359 5.79 59.54 43.34
C ALA A 359 5.06 60.89 43.34
N THR A 360 4.70 61.37 44.49
CA THR A 360 4.26 62.77 44.76
C THR A 360 5.50 63.64 44.71
N ASN A 361 5.63 64.45 43.67
CA ASN A 361 6.55 65.58 43.67
C ASN A 361 5.94 66.66 44.52
N SER A 362 6.53 66.87 45.71
CA SER A 362 6.40 68.09 46.50
C SER A 362 7.43 69.09 45.97
N GLY A 363 6.93 70.22 45.44
CA GLY A 363 7.75 71.34 45.12
C GLY A 363 8.27 72.08 46.36
N ASN A 364 9.44 72.73 46.18
CA ASN A 364 9.70 73.98 46.88
C ASN A 364 10.72 74.80 46.10
N ASN A 365 10.29 75.96 45.72
CA ASN A 365 10.89 77.25 45.65
C ASN A 365 12.41 77.37 46.01
N LEU A 366 13.16 77.89 45.17
CA LEU A 366 13.83 79.25 45.21
C LEU A 366 14.61 79.39 43.90
#